data_633b6c39f16e28d6ddb9ba4714c093a2
#
_entry.id   633b6c39f16e28d6ddb9ba4714c093a2
#
_cell.length_a   1.000
_cell.length_b   1.000
_cell.length_c   1.000
_cell.angle_alpha   90.00
_cell.angle_beta   90.00
_cell.angle_gamma   90.00
#
_symmetry.space_group_name_H-M   'P 1'
#
loop_
_entity.id
_entity.type
_entity.pdbx_description
1 polymer ?
#
loop_
_entity_poly.entity_id
_entity_poly.type
_entity_poly.pdbx_seq_one_letter_code
_entity_poly.pdbx_strand_id
1 'polypeptide(L)'
;TLIFFTGEWCVPCRIMKREVFANKEVTKIVNSQVIPVMIDIDNANAEEIVKHFKVGATPTTIVLDSKGKVLNYAVGRIGKKKFIEMLRPTEIK
;
A
#
# COMPACT_ATOMS: atom_id res chain seq x y z
N THR A 1 -8.54 2.94 3.93
CA THR A 1 -7.35 2.19 4.41
C THR A 1 -6.41 1.90 3.25
N LEU A 2 -5.17 2.11 3.48
CA LEU A 2 -4.10 1.78 2.53
C LEU A 2 -3.24 0.70 3.14
N ILE A 3 -3.13 -0.45 2.46
CA ILE A 3 -2.28 -1.54 2.93
C ILE A 3 -1.10 -1.70 1.98
N PHE A 4 0.12 -1.67 2.54
CA PHE A 4 1.35 -1.88 1.79
C PHE A 4 2.01 -3.17 2.28
N PHE A 5 2.03 -4.18 1.42
CA PHE A 5 2.68 -5.46 1.72
C PHE A 5 4.14 -5.40 1.32
N THR A 6 5.02 -5.69 2.24
CA THR A 6 6.47 -5.55 2.08
C THR A 6 7.20 -6.79 2.60
N GLY A 7 8.52 -6.84 2.41
CA GLY A 7 9.40 -7.87 2.95
C GLY A 7 10.77 -7.28 3.18
N GLU A 8 11.50 -7.78 4.17
CA GLU A 8 12.83 -7.24 4.52
C GLU A 8 13.82 -7.38 3.37
N TRP A 9 13.73 -8.47 2.62
CA TRP A 9 14.63 -8.78 1.51
C TRP A 9 14.19 -8.14 0.19
N CYS A 10 13.08 -7.43 0.18
CA CYS A 10 12.47 -6.91 -1.04
C CYS A 10 13.08 -5.56 -1.44
N VAL A 11 13.95 -5.58 -2.46
CA VAL A 11 14.59 -4.35 -2.96
C VAL A 11 13.57 -3.34 -3.51
N PRO A 12 12.61 -3.75 -4.37
CA PRO A 12 11.59 -2.79 -4.85
C PRO A 12 10.78 -2.17 -3.72
N CYS A 13 10.56 -2.90 -2.63
CA CYS A 13 9.85 -2.36 -1.47
C CYS A 13 10.64 -1.24 -0.83
N ARG A 14 11.95 -1.43 -0.66
CA ARG A 14 12.83 -0.39 -0.09
C ARG A 14 12.86 0.85 -0.96
N ILE A 15 12.86 0.66 -2.28
CA ILE A 15 12.85 1.78 -3.23
C ILE A 15 11.56 2.57 -3.08
N MET A 16 10.40 1.90 -3.00
CA MET A 16 9.13 2.59 -2.79
C MET A 16 9.09 3.32 -1.45
N LYS A 17 9.61 2.72 -0.40
CA LYS A 17 9.64 3.38 0.91
C LYS A 17 10.43 4.68 0.85
N ARG A 18 11.56 4.68 0.12
CA ARG A 18 12.41 5.85 0.00
C ARG A 18 11.85 6.90 -0.96
N GLU A 19 11.34 6.48 -2.12
CA GLU A 19 10.93 7.40 -3.19
C GLU A 19 9.49 7.84 -3.12
N VAL A 20 8.62 6.99 -2.57
CA VAL A 20 7.18 7.27 -2.53
C VAL A 20 6.75 7.63 -1.11
N PHE A 21 6.91 6.71 -0.17
CA PHE A 21 6.40 6.92 1.19
C PHE A 21 7.15 7.97 1.99
N ALA A 22 8.43 8.21 1.69
CA ALA A 22 9.19 9.28 2.35
C ALA A 22 8.98 10.65 1.69
N ASN A 23 8.27 10.71 0.57
CA ASN A 23 7.96 11.96 -0.11
C ASN A 23 6.95 12.77 0.71
N LYS A 24 7.24 14.05 0.93
CA LYS A 24 6.40 14.90 1.79
C LYS A 24 4.99 15.06 1.28
N GLU A 25 4.82 15.20 -0.03
CA GLU A 25 3.51 15.33 -0.65
C GLU A 25 2.67 14.07 -0.43
N VAL A 26 3.28 12.91 -0.67
CA VAL A 26 2.63 11.62 -0.48
C VAL A 26 2.24 11.42 0.98
N THR A 27 3.16 11.71 1.89
CA THR A 27 2.90 11.58 3.33
C THR A 27 1.72 12.42 3.75
N LYS A 28 1.65 13.66 3.25
CA LYS A 28 0.55 14.56 3.57
C LYS A 28 -0.79 14.01 3.10
N ILE A 29 -0.84 13.50 1.87
CA ILE A 29 -2.06 12.92 1.29
C ILE A 29 -2.48 11.69 2.08
N VAL A 30 -1.54 10.77 2.34
CA VAL A 30 -1.82 9.55 3.07
C VAL A 30 -2.38 9.85 4.46
N ASN A 31 -1.72 10.76 5.19
CA ASN A 31 -2.15 11.07 6.55
C ASN A 31 -3.51 11.77 6.62
N SER A 32 -3.91 12.45 5.55
CA SER A 32 -5.19 13.19 5.54
C SER A 32 -6.35 12.39 5.00
N GLN A 33 -6.11 11.36 4.19
CA GLN A 33 -7.18 10.66 3.46
C GLN A 33 -7.36 9.20 3.83
N VAL A 34 -6.32 8.53 4.30
CA VAL A 34 -6.37 7.09 4.53
C VAL A 34 -5.70 6.73 5.85
N ILE A 35 -6.00 5.51 6.32
CA ILE A 35 -5.29 4.91 7.44
C ILE A 35 -4.23 4.00 6.84
N PRO A 36 -2.94 4.33 6.98
CA PRO A 36 -1.88 3.51 6.38
C PRO A 36 -1.54 2.32 7.28
N VAL A 37 -1.39 1.15 6.65
CA VAL A 37 -1.00 -0.08 7.33
C VAL A 37 0.12 -0.71 6.52
N MET A 38 1.25 -1.01 7.17
CA MET A 38 2.37 -1.68 6.52
C MET A 38 2.47 -3.10 7.07
N ILE A 39 2.46 -4.08 6.18
CA ILE A 39 2.47 -5.49 6.56
C ILE A 39 3.67 -6.19 5.95
N ASP A 40 4.50 -6.79 6.82
CA ASP A 40 5.61 -7.64 6.39
C ASP A 40 5.05 -9.04 6.15
N ILE A 41 5.16 -9.54 4.92
CA ILE A 41 4.58 -10.83 4.55
C ILE A 41 5.28 -12.02 5.23
N ASP A 42 6.48 -11.80 5.77
CA ASP A 42 7.22 -12.86 6.47
C ASP A 42 6.83 -12.94 7.94
N ASN A 43 6.02 -12.01 8.43
CA ASN A 43 5.51 -12.06 9.79
C ASN A 43 4.46 -13.17 9.89
N ALA A 44 4.59 -14.04 10.89
CA ALA A 44 3.68 -15.16 11.08
C ALA A 44 2.23 -14.71 11.24
N ASN A 45 2.02 -13.55 11.84
CA ASN A 45 0.67 -13.01 12.09
C ASN A 45 0.03 -12.46 10.83
N ALA A 46 0.78 -12.31 9.73
CA ALA A 46 0.27 -11.75 8.48
C ALA A 46 -0.31 -12.82 7.54
N GLU A 47 -0.18 -14.10 7.88
CA GLU A 47 -0.57 -15.19 6.96
C GLU A 47 -2.02 -15.09 6.48
N GLU A 48 -2.95 -14.84 7.39
CA GLU A 48 -4.35 -14.76 7.02
C GLU A 48 -4.66 -13.60 6.08
N ILE A 49 -4.11 -12.42 6.36
CA ILE A 49 -4.38 -11.24 5.53
C ILE A 49 -3.72 -11.36 4.17
N VAL A 50 -2.54 -11.98 4.11
CA VAL A 50 -1.87 -12.27 2.84
C VAL A 50 -2.74 -13.19 1.97
N LYS A 51 -3.30 -14.23 2.56
CA LYS A 51 -4.20 -15.14 1.85
C LYS A 51 -5.50 -14.46 1.43
N HIS A 52 -6.07 -13.67 2.33
CA HIS A 52 -7.33 -12.97 2.07
C HIS A 52 -7.23 -12.09 0.82
N PHE A 53 -6.14 -11.35 0.67
CA PHE A 53 -5.95 -10.47 -0.47
C PHE A 53 -5.18 -11.12 -1.62
N LYS A 54 -4.86 -12.41 -1.49
CA LYS A 54 -4.15 -13.20 -2.52
C LYS A 54 -2.84 -12.56 -2.94
N VAL A 55 -2.08 -12.08 -1.96
CA VAL A 55 -0.79 -11.44 -2.20
C VAL A 55 0.25 -12.50 -2.53
N GLY A 56 0.78 -12.46 -3.76
CA GLY A 56 1.79 -13.43 -4.21
C GLY A 56 3.15 -12.81 -4.50
N ALA A 57 3.27 -11.50 -4.39
CA ALA A 57 4.52 -10.81 -4.68
C ALA A 57 4.59 -9.51 -3.87
N THR A 58 5.79 -8.99 -3.65
CA THR A 58 6.00 -7.71 -2.99
C THR A 58 6.79 -6.78 -3.91
N PRO A 59 6.56 -5.48 -3.82
CA PRO A 59 5.51 -4.85 -3.01
C PRO A 59 4.12 -5.03 -3.63
N THR A 60 3.09 -5.05 -2.79
CA THR A 60 1.69 -5.00 -3.23
C THR A 60 1.00 -3.88 -2.46
N THR A 61 0.32 -3.00 -3.19
CA THR A 61 -0.36 -1.85 -2.60
C THR A 61 -1.86 -2.00 -2.83
N ILE A 62 -2.64 -1.93 -1.76
CA ILE A 62 -4.10 -2.08 -1.81
C ILE A 62 -4.76 -0.90 -1.13
N VAL A 63 -5.74 -0.30 -1.80
CA VAL A 63 -6.55 0.78 -1.23
C VAL A 63 -7.95 0.26 -0.99
N LEU A 64 -8.42 0.40 0.24
CA LEU A 64 -9.76 -0.06 0.65
C LEU A 64 -10.64 1.12 1.01
N ASP A 65 -11.96 0.98 0.80
CA ASP A 65 -12.92 1.96 1.28
C ASP A 65 -13.21 1.72 2.77
N SER A 66 -14.10 2.53 3.35
CA SER A 66 -14.44 2.44 4.78
C SER A 66 -15.12 1.12 5.15
N LYS A 67 -15.62 0.39 4.19
CA LYS A 67 -16.28 -0.90 4.40
C LYS A 67 -15.38 -2.09 4.11
N GLY A 68 -14.10 -1.84 3.78
CA GLY A 68 -13.15 -2.89 3.47
C GLY A 68 -13.17 -3.38 2.04
N LYS A 69 -13.91 -2.72 1.17
CA LYS A 69 -13.95 -3.08 -0.25
C LYS A 69 -12.71 -2.55 -0.97
N VAL A 70 -12.12 -3.39 -1.83
CA VAL A 70 -10.93 -3.00 -2.60
C VAL A 70 -11.30 -1.96 -3.66
N LEU A 71 -10.70 -0.79 -3.57
CA LEU A 71 -10.86 0.28 -4.55
C LEU A 71 -9.76 0.22 -5.61
N ASN A 72 -8.53 -0.08 -5.19
CA ASN A 72 -7.39 -0.21 -6.10
C ASN A 72 -6.42 -1.25 -5.61
N TYR A 73 -5.73 -1.90 -6.55
CA TYR A 73 -4.80 -2.98 -6.26
C TYR A 73 -3.64 -2.88 -7.26
N ALA A 74 -2.41 -2.79 -6.76
CA ALA A 74 -1.23 -2.72 -7.63
C ALA A 74 -0.17 -3.67 -7.12
N VAL A 75 0.37 -4.49 -8.03
CA VAL A 75 1.46 -5.42 -7.74
C VAL A 75 2.74 -4.87 -8.35
N GLY A 76 3.82 -4.87 -7.58
CA GLY A 76 5.11 -4.39 -8.02
C GLY A 76 5.35 -2.94 -7.66
N ARG A 77 6.54 -2.47 -7.98
CA ARG A 77 6.94 -1.10 -7.68
C ARG A 77 6.18 -0.10 -8.56
N ILE A 78 5.60 0.90 -7.93
CA ILE A 78 4.96 2.01 -8.64
C ILE A 78 5.59 3.31 -8.17
N GLY A 79 5.56 4.33 -9.04
CA GLY A 79 6.10 5.64 -8.72
C GLY A 79 5.09 6.52 -7.99
N LYS A 80 5.56 7.71 -7.62
CA LYS A 80 4.75 8.68 -6.87
C LYS A 80 3.44 9.02 -7.58
N LYS A 81 3.50 9.31 -8.88
CA LYS A 81 2.32 9.72 -9.64
C LYS A 81 1.23 8.65 -9.62
N LYS A 82 1.62 7.41 -9.91
CA LYS A 82 0.69 6.28 -9.91
C LYS A 82 0.10 6.04 -8.53
N PHE A 83 0.94 6.14 -7.51
CA PHE A 83 0.50 5.95 -6.13
C PHE A 83 -0.57 6.99 -5.74
N ILE A 84 -0.33 8.26 -6.07
CA ILE A 84 -1.29 9.33 -5.79
C ILE A 84 -2.61 9.08 -6.53
N GLU A 85 -2.54 8.63 -7.78
CA GLU A 85 -3.74 8.32 -8.55
C GLU A 85 -4.57 7.21 -7.89
N MET A 86 -3.90 6.23 -7.29
CA MET A 86 -4.59 5.15 -6.59
C MET A 86 -5.41 5.65 -5.40
N LEU A 87 -5.02 6.77 -4.81
CA LEU A 87 -5.70 7.34 -3.65
C LEU A 87 -6.89 8.24 -4.02
N ARG A 88 -7.06 8.58 -5.29
CA ARG A 88 -8.15 9.47 -5.73
C ARG A 88 -9.55 9.00 -5.35
N PRO A 89 -9.88 7.70 -5.44
CA PRO A 89 -11.22 7.26 -5.03
C PRO A 89 -11.56 7.61 -3.58
N THR A 90 -10.56 7.80 -2.70
CA THR A 90 -10.80 8.16 -1.30
C THR A 90 -11.09 9.65 -1.13
N GLU A 91 -10.80 10.47 -2.15
CA GLU A 91 -11.07 11.91 -2.13
C GLU A 91 -12.54 12.23 -2.41
N ILE A 92 -13.22 11.32 -3.11
CA ILE A 92 -14.61 11.50 -3.54
C ILE A 92 -15.53 10.92 -2.48
N LYS A 93 -16.07 11.78 -1.66
CA LYS A 93 -16.94 11.35 -0.56
C LYS A 93 -18.29 12.03 -0.62
#